data_3ea429f20c7ba2eaac9fea4d7551999b
#
_entry.id   3ea429f20c7ba2eaac9fea4d7551999b
#
_cell.length_a   1.000
_cell.length_b   1.000
_cell.length_c   1.000
_cell.angle_alpha   90.00
_cell.angle_beta   90.00
_cell.angle_gamma   90.00
#
_symmetry.space_group_name_H-M   'P 1'
#
loop_
_entity.id
_entity.type
_entity.pdbx_description
1 polymer ?
#
loop_
_entity_poly.entity_id
_entity_poly.type
_entity_poly.pdbx_seq_one_letter_code
_entity_poly.pdbx_strand_id
1 'polypeptide(L)'
;MKSEKNKKYAKKYPPKELKRPILTGYACMNLDIYPNSYKTCRIQNINDERLKEIISHNISVLEATIDYNIANKNLMYRVSSSLIPYASNHDVIKIDWKKIYKRDFDRIKSKIEQSGIRISCHPGQYTVLNSPNENVVKSSIRELEYHTDLMNLLSGTQNHKMILHIGGEYKNKKEAMERFIKVYKTLLSKDIKKYLVIENDDKIYNVEEILYISDATGCPVVFDNLHHEVNPSLKGLSLKEIFEKVISTWKPLDGRPKMHYSQQDIGKRKGAHSETIFLDRFQNDLGEILESFEVDIMLEVKDKNRSFIKTDLFLNPDRKTLEKEWARYKYWVMSKSQKAYNEIRSLFRNNKELSVFEFYSVIDNLRAEPFSLKDESNTLLHIWGYFKNIALLKEKEFFFKNYELFGEGEIKKEKIINIFKI
;
A
#
# COMPACT_ATOMS: atom_id res chain seq x y z
N MET A 1 28.98 -16.89 10.16
CA MET A 1 28.57 -17.03 8.74
C MET A 1 27.40 -16.14 8.31
N LYS A 2 26.44 -15.76 9.20
CA LYS A 2 25.35 -14.80 8.86
C LYS A 2 25.82 -13.34 8.72
N SER A 3 26.86 -12.91 9.45
CA SER A 3 27.32 -11.50 9.45
C SER A 3 28.11 -11.07 8.20
N GLU A 4 28.78 -11.99 7.53
CA GLU A 4 29.59 -11.68 6.34
C GLU A 4 28.74 -11.55 5.05
N LYS A 5 27.65 -12.33 4.93
CA LYS A 5 26.70 -12.17 3.82
C LYS A 5 26.04 -10.79 3.85
N ASN A 6 25.64 -10.30 5.04
CA ASN A 6 25.01 -8.98 5.17
C ASN A 6 25.96 -7.82 4.81
N LYS A 7 27.26 -7.92 5.10
CA LYS A 7 28.25 -6.90 4.69
C LYS A 7 28.47 -6.80 3.19
N LYS A 8 28.27 -7.91 2.44
CA LYS A 8 28.43 -7.95 0.98
C LYS A 8 27.27 -7.23 0.26
N TYR A 9 26.09 -7.23 0.84
CA TYR A 9 24.88 -6.59 0.26
C TYR A 9 24.77 -5.11 0.63
N ALA A 10 25.15 -4.69 1.83
CA ALA A 10 25.14 -3.28 2.26
C ALA A 10 25.98 -2.32 1.39
N LYS A 11 26.93 -2.84 0.60
CA LYS A 11 27.76 -2.04 -0.34
C LYS A 11 27.17 -1.88 -1.75
N LYS A 12 26.03 -2.51 -2.06
CA LYS A 12 25.51 -2.63 -3.44
C LYS A 12 24.32 -1.73 -3.74
N TYR A 13 23.74 -1.04 -2.76
CA TYR A 13 22.55 -0.20 -2.95
C TYR A 13 22.69 1.17 -2.29
N PRO A 14 22.20 2.23 -2.92
CA PRO A 14 21.29 2.28 -4.07
C PRO A 14 21.99 2.03 -5.40
N PRO A 15 21.26 1.56 -6.45
CA PRO A 15 21.81 1.38 -7.78
C PRO A 15 22.37 2.69 -8.32
N LYS A 16 23.52 2.61 -9.04
CA LYS A 16 24.16 3.78 -9.65
C LYS A 16 23.17 4.46 -10.62
N GLU A 17 22.92 5.76 -10.38
CA GLU A 17 22.28 6.72 -11.28
C GLU A 17 21.09 6.18 -12.11
N LEU A 18 19.96 5.97 -11.45
CA LEU A 18 18.67 5.89 -12.15
C LEU A 18 18.36 7.27 -12.76
N LYS A 19 17.99 7.31 -14.05
CA LYS A 19 17.57 8.54 -14.73
C LYS A 19 16.40 9.25 -14.02
N ARG A 20 15.60 8.50 -13.26
CA ARG A 20 14.54 8.95 -12.36
C ARG A 20 14.46 8.04 -11.14
N PRO A 21 14.15 8.55 -9.94
CA PRO A 21 14.00 7.71 -8.76
C PRO A 21 12.86 6.68 -8.98
N ILE A 22 13.06 5.47 -8.44
CA ILE A 22 12.00 4.46 -8.38
C ILE A 22 10.94 4.98 -7.43
N LEU A 23 9.68 4.97 -7.88
CA LEU A 23 8.56 5.32 -7.03
C LEU A 23 8.06 4.06 -6.32
N THR A 24 8.03 4.12 -4.99
CA THR A 24 7.24 3.21 -4.18
C THR A 24 5.95 3.89 -3.75
N GLY A 25 4.91 3.12 -3.49
CA GLY A 25 3.63 3.66 -3.03
C GLY A 25 2.83 2.64 -2.25
N TYR A 26 1.71 3.05 -1.68
CA TYR A 26 0.83 2.19 -0.90
C TYR A 26 -0.64 2.34 -1.30
N ALA A 27 -1.49 1.44 -0.80
CA ALA A 27 -2.86 1.30 -1.25
C ALA A 27 -3.89 1.68 -0.18
N CYS A 28 -4.91 2.42 -0.61
CA CYS A 28 -6.21 2.67 0.02
C CYS A 28 -6.19 3.50 1.30
N MET A 29 -5.54 3.03 2.37
CA MET A 29 -5.55 3.71 3.68
C MET A 29 -4.19 4.25 4.06
N ASN A 30 -4.20 5.39 4.76
CA ASN A 30 -3.02 5.94 5.43
C ASN A 30 -3.21 5.80 6.94
N LEU A 31 -2.26 5.18 7.64
CA LEU A 31 -2.39 4.90 9.07
C LEU A 31 -2.00 6.07 9.98
N ASP A 32 -1.45 7.14 9.42
CA ASP A 32 -0.90 8.27 10.18
C ASP A 32 -1.75 9.56 10.04
N ILE A 33 -2.90 9.49 9.37
CA ILE A 33 -3.91 10.56 9.32
C ILE A 33 -5.15 10.18 10.13
N TYR A 34 -5.95 11.18 10.49
CA TYR A 34 -7.24 10.95 11.14
C TYR A 34 -8.28 11.97 10.62
N PRO A 35 -9.48 11.51 10.23
CA PRO A 35 -9.88 10.09 10.05
C PRO A 35 -9.13 9.42 8.89
N ASN A 36 -8.91 8.10 8.96
CA ASN A 36 -8.14 7.34 7.98
C ASN A 36 -8.93 6.25 7.23
N SER A 37 -10.20 6.06 7.59
CA SER A 37 -11.05 5.00 7.05
C SER A 37 -12.17 5.56 6.18
N TYR A 38 -12.39 4.90 5.05
CA TYR A 38 -13.53 5.16 4.20
C TYR A 38 -14.81 4.59 4.81
N LYS A 39 -15.89 5.36 4.75
CA LYS A 39 -17.21 4.96 5.22
C LYS A 39 -18.01 4.31 4.10
N THR A 40 -18.87 3.38 4.47
CA THR A 40 -19.91 2.79 3.64
C THR A 40 -21.15 2.52 4.48
N CYS A 41 -22.25 2.12 3.86
CA CYS A 41 -23.45 1.68 4.57
C CYS A 41 -24.10 0.50 3.83
N ARG A 42 -25.00 -0.21 4.49
CA ARG A 42 -25.81 -1.25 3.83
C ARG A 42 -26.84 -0.59 2.92
N ILE A 43 -27.21 -1.23 1.80
CA ILE A 43 -28.18 -0.73 0.83
C ILE A 43 -29.50 -0.32 1.50
N GLN A 44 -30.01 -1.12 2.42
CA GLN A 44 -31.24 -0.83 3.15
C GLN A 44 -31.23 0.47 4.00
N ASN A 45 -30.03 1.01 4.30
CA ASN A 45 -29.83 2.21 5.11
C ASN A 45 -29.43 3.41 4.25
N ILE A 46 -29.53 3.30 2.93
CA ILE A 46 -29.15 4.36 2.00
C ILE A 46 -30.34 5.29 1.77
N ASN A 47 -30.05 6.57 1.85
CA ASN A 47 -30.82 7.67 1.28
C ASN A 47 -29.84 8.75 0.80
N ASP A 48 -30.33 9.73 0.06
CA ASP A 48 -29.50 10.77 -0.55
C ASP A 48 -28.69 11.57 0.46
N GLU A 49 -29.24 11.89 1.63
CA GLU A 49 -28.54 12.65 2.68
C GLU A 49 -27.41 11.83 3.29
N ARG A 50 -27.70 10.59 3.68
CA ARG A 50 -26.70 9.67 4.22
C ARG A 50 -25.58 9.39 3.23
N LEU A 51 -25.93 9.25 1.96
CA LEU A 51 -24.94 9.04 0.89
C LEU A 51 -24.05 10.26 0.71
N LYS A 52 -24.61 11.47 0.74
CA LYS A 52 -23.83 12.73 0.68
C LYS A 52 -22.88 12.86 1.87
N GLU A 53 -23.32 12.57 3.10
CA GLU A 53 -22.46 12.56 4.28
C GLU A 53 -21.27 11.60 4.11
N ILE A 54 -21.53 10.38 3.65
CA ILE A 54 -20.49 9.36 3.45
C ILE A 54 -19.51 9.80 2.38
N ILE A 55 -20.00 10.29 1.23
CA ILE A 55 -19.14 10.76 0.13
C ILE A 55 -18.29 11.95 0.56
N SER A 56 -18.89 12.94 1.24
CA SER A 56 -18.15 14.10 1.76
C SER A 56 -17.02 13.66 2.70
N HIS A 57 -17.31 12.73 3.63
CA HIS A 57 -16.30 12.16 4.51
C HIS A 57 -15.19 11.45 3.72
N ASN A 58 -15.56 10.60 2.76
CA ASN A 58 -14.59 9.83 1.97
C ASN A 58 -13.69 10.73 1.12
N ILE A 59 -14.24 11.78 0.53
CA ILE A 59 -13.46 12.78 -0.23
C ILE A 59 -12.49 13.51 0.70
N SER A 60 -12.91 13.87 1.93
CA SER A 60 -12.01 14.50 2.90
C SER A 60 -10.85 13.59 3.31
N VAL A 61 -11.10 12.28 3.47
CA VAL A 61 -10.05 11.27 3.74
C VAL A 61 -9.09 11.16 2.55
N LEU A 62 -9.60 11.16 1.31
CA LEU A 62 -8.76 11.16 0.12
C LEU A 62 -7.88 12.40 0.06
N GLU A 63 -8.45 13.58 0.28
CA GLU A 63 -7.71 14.84 0.24
C GLU A 63 -6.61 14.89 1.30
N ALA A 64 -6.92 14.52 2.54
CA ALA A 64 -5.94 14.43 3.63
C ALA A 64 -4.82 13.42 3.31
N THR A 65 -5.15 12.31 2.63
CA THR A 65 -4.17 11.33 2.17
C THR A 65 -3.25 11.92 1.09
N ILE A 66 -3.79 12.67 0.14
CA ILE A 66 -2.99 13.35 -0.90
C ILE A 66 -2.08 14.39 -0.26
N ASP A 67 -2.58 15.19 0.68
CA ASP A 67 -1.76 16.18 1.41
C ASP A 67 -0.62 15.53 2.20
N TYR A 68 -0.90 14.41 2.88
CA TYR A 68 0.14 13.61 3.55
C TYR A 68 1.17 13.10 2.55
N ASN A 69 0.73 12.59 1.41
CA ASN A 69 1.62 12.05 0.38
C ASN A 69 2.53 13.13 -0.20
N ILE A 70 2.00 14.33 -0.45
CA ILE A 70 2.79 15.50 -0.90
C ILE A 70 3.85 15.85 0.15
N ALA A 71 3.43 15.98 1.42
CA ALA A 71 4.34 16.34 2.52
C ALA A 71 5.47 15.31 2.74
N ASN A 72 5.23 14.04 2.42
CA ASN A 72 6.19 12.94 2.57
C ASN A 72 6.82 12.50 1.24
N LYS A 73 6.65 13.27 0.16
CA LYS A 73 7.20 12.98 -1.19
C LYS A 73 6.77 11.62 -1.75
N ASN A 74 5.63 11.08 -1.31
CA ASN A 74 5.05 9.89 -1.91
C ASN A 74 4.37 10.24 -3.22
N LEU A 75 5.01 9.90 -4.32
CA LEU A 75 4.53 10.22 -5.67
C LEU A 75 3.75 9.07 -6.33
N MET A 76 3.36 8.05 -5.57
CA MET A 76 2.50 6.97 -6.08
C MET A 76 1.48 6.50 -5.04
N TYR A 77 0.21 6.47 -5.41
CA TYR A 77 -0.86 6.10 -4.50
C TYR A 77 -2.00 5.34 -5.21
N ARG A 78 -2.56 4.31 -4.56
CA ARG A 78 -3.75 3.62 -5.04
C ARG A 78 -4.99 4.09 -4.27
N VAL A 79 -5.87 4.78 -4.97
CA VAL A 79 -7.14 5.27 -4.44
C VAL A 79 -8.07 4.10 -4.13
N SER A 80 -8.79 4.18 -3.02
CA SER A 80 -9.76 3.15 -2.63
C SER A 80 -10.91 3.06 -3.62
N SER A 81 -11.30 1.85 -4.01
CA SER A 81 -12.51 1.59 -4.79
C SER A 81 -13.81 1.98 -4.06
N SER A 82 -13.74 2.09 -2.72
CA SER A 82 -14.87 2.48 -1.88
C SER A 82 -15.05 4.00 -1.72
N LEU A 83 -14.36 4.82 -2.53
CA LEU A 83 -14.44 6.28 -2.41
C LEU A 83 -15.89 6.79 -2.55
N ILE A 84 -16.58 6.32 -3.57
CA ILE A 84 -18.01 6.61 -3.80
C ILE A 84 -18.78 5.29 -3.69
N PRO A 85 -19.40 4.99 -2.54
CA PRO A 85 -20.15 3.75 -2.39
C PRO A 85 -21.28 3.63 -3.41
N TYR A 86 -21.42 2.45 -4.01
CA TYR A 86 -22.47 2.11 -4.98
C TYR A 86 -22.46 2.93 -6.27
N ALA A 87 -21.40 3.65 -6.61
CA ALA A 87 -21.36 4.54 -7.78
C ALA A 87 -21.70 3.85 -9.11
N SER A 88 -21.38 2.57 -9.26
CA SER A 88 -21.72 1.75 -10.43
C SER A 88 -23.14 1.19 -10.41
N ASN A 89 -23.85 1.30 -9.30
CA ASN A 89 -25.24 0.81 -9.17
C ASN A 89 -26.24 1.96 -9.31
N HIS A 90 -26.69 2.19 -10.54
CA HIS A 90 -27.62 3.26 -10.88
C HIS A 90 -29.02 3.07 -10.29
N ASP A 91 -29.36 1.87 -9.79
CA ASP A 91 -30.63 1.64 -9.09
C ASP A 91 -30.57 2.14 -7.64
N VAL A 92 -29.38 2.20 -7.06
CA VAL A 92 -29.13 2.63 -5.68
C VAL A 92 -28.74 4.11 -5.60
N ILE A 93 -27.78 4.56 -6.45
CA ILE A 93 -27.31 5.94 -6.44
C ILE A 93 -28.13 6.80 -7.42
N LYS A 94 -28.88 7.77 -6.87
CA LYS A 94 -29.71 8.69 -7.65
C LYS A 94 -29.13 10.10 -7.74
N ILE A 95 -28.17 10.45 -6.89
CA ILE A 95 -27.53 11.75 -6.89
C ILE A 95 -26.45 11.85 -7.96
N ASP A 96 -26.36 12.99 -8.60
CA ASP A 96 -25.23 13.32 -9.49
C ASP A 96 -24.02 13.76 -8.64
N TRP A 97 -23.33 12.76 -8.07
CA TRP A 97 -22.18 13.00 -7.22
C TRP A 97 -21.03 13.71 -7.97
N LYS A 98 -20.88 13.49 -9.26
CA LYS A 98 -19.85 14.17 -10.08
C LYS A 98 -20.06 15.67 -10.09
N LYS A 99 -21.30 16.11 -10.26
CA LYS A 99 -21.69 17.53 -10.25
C LYS A 99 -21.63 18.13 -8.83
N ILE A 100 -22.15 17.41 -7.84
CA ILE A 100 -22.19 17.88 -6.44
C ILE A 100 -20.79 18.14 -5.92
N TYR A 101 -19.84 17.22 -6.12
CA TYR A 101 -18.47 17.30 -5.58
C TYR A 101 -17.44 17.78 -6.60
N LYS A 102 -17.87 18.40 -7.69
CA LYS A 102 -16.95 18.88 -8.73
C LYS A 102 -15.83 19.75 -8.18
N ARG A 103 -16.14 20.70 -7.31
CA ARG A 103 -15.15 21.62 -6.72
C ARG A 103 -14.12 20.89 -5.87
N ASP A 104 -14.54 19.86 -5.14
CA ASP A 104 -13.64 19.05 -4.31
C ASP A 104 -12.70 18.23 -5.18
N PHE A 105 -13.23 17.60 -6.23
CA PHE A 105 -12.41 16.88 -7.20
C PHE A 105 -11.46 17.81 -7.97
N ASP A 106 -11.88 19.00 -8.40
CA ASP A 106 -11.04 19.98 -9.08
C ASP A 106 -9.84 20.39 -8.16
N ARG A 107 -10.09 20.58 -6.86
CA ARG A 107 -9.06 20.89 -5.87
C ARG A 107 -8.06 19.73 -5.69
N ILE A 108 -8.55 18.51 -5.53
CA ILE A 108 -7.71 17.31 -5.39
C ILE A 108 -6.92 17.07 -6.69
N LYS A 109 -7.56 17.23 -7.85
CA LYS A 109 -6.92 17.14 -9.15
C LYS A 109 -5.74 18.10 -9.27
N SER A 110 -5.92 19.36 -8.91
CA SER A 110 -4.85 20.35 -8.92
C SER A 110 -3.67 19.94 -8.05
N LYS A 111 -3.93 19.38 -6.85
CA LYS A 111 -2.89 18.85 -5.96
C LYS A 111 -2.12 17.70 -6.61
N ILE A 112 -2.83 16.74 -7.23
CA ILE A 112 -2.23 15.58 -7.91
C ILE A 112 -1.37 16.03 -9.09
N GLU A 113 -1.88 16.92 -9.94
CA GLU A 113 -1.17 17.42 -11.12
C GLU A 113 0.07 18.21 -10.74
N GLN A 114 -0.02 19.13 -9.77
CA GLN A 114 1.10 19.97 -9.31
C GLN A 114 2.19 19.14 -8.61
N SER A 115 1.82 18.10 -7.86
CA SER A 115 2.78 17.26 -7.16
C SER A 115 3.36 16.15 -8.04
N GLY A 116 2.72 15.81 -9.16
CA GLY A 116 3.10 14.70 -10.01
C GLY A 116 2.78 13.32 -9.42
N ILE A 117 1.89 13.23 -8.42
CA ILE A 117 1.47 11.95 -7.85
C ILE A 117 0.82 11.09 -8.92
N ARG A 118 1.35 9.89 -9.12
CA ARG A 118 0.79 8.87 -9.99
C ARG A 118 -0.23 8.06 -9.23
N ILE A 119 -1.50 8.19 -9.58
CA ILE A 119 -2.59 7.44 -8.94
C ILE A 119 -2.92 6.16 -9.70
N SER A 120 -3.55 5.23 -9.01
CA SER A 120 -4.21 4.06 -9.58
C SER A 120 -5.45 3.72 -8.78
N CYS A 121 -6.28 2.84 -9.31
CA CYS A 121 -7.38 2.21 -8.60
C CYS A 121 -7.41 0.71 -8.91
N HIS A 122 -8.11 -0.04 -8.08
CA HIS A 122 -8.29 -1.47 -8.26
C HIS A 122 -9.77 -1.80 -8.02
N PRO A 123 -10.57 -2.00 -9.08
CA PRO A 123 -11.96 -2.42 -8.96
C PRO A 123 -12.11 -3.66 -8.09
N GLY A 124 -13.24 -3.79 -7.43
CA GLY A 124 -13.50 -4.90 -6.51
C GLY A 124 -13.47 -6.27 -7.21
N GLN A 125 -13.23 -7.33 -6.43
CA GLN A 125 -13.08 -8.72 -6.92
C GLN A 125 -14.28 -9.28 -7.70
N TYR A 126 -15.44 -8.62 -7.66
CA TYR A 126 -16.62 -9.03 -8.42
C TYR A 126 -16.68 -8.38 -9.81
N THR A 127 -15.71 -7.57 -10.18
CA THR A 127 -15.58 -6.96 -11.51
C THR A 127 -14.92 -7.96 -12.45
N VAL A 128 -15.72 -8.78 -13.12
CA VAL A 128 -15.25 -9.91 -13.94
C VAL A 128 -15.81 -9.81 -15.37
N LEU A 129 -14.91 -9.61 -16.34
CA LEU A 129 -15.28 -9.45 -17.75
C LEU A 129 -15.44 -10.78 -18.49
N ASN A 130 -14.93 -11.86 -17.93
CA ASN A 130 -14.92 -13.20 -18.54
C ASN A 130 -16.10 -14.08 -18.12
N SER A 131 -17.07 -13.52 -17.38
CA SER A 131 -18.26 -14.25 -16.93
C SER A 131 -19.10 -14.76 -18.12
N PRO A 132 -19.60 -16.00 -18.08
CA PRO A 132 -20.61 -16.47 -19.05
C PRO A 132 -21.98 -15.79 -18.88
N ASN A 133 -22.22 -15.12 -17.75
CA ASN A 133 -23.45 -14.39 -17.48
C ASN A 133 -23.31 -12.92 -17.95
N GLU A 134 -24.05 -12.55 -18.98
CA GLU A 134 -24.02 -11.21 -19.57
C GLU A 134 -24.38 -10.11 -18.56
N ASN A 135 -25.26 -10.35 -17.58
CA ASN A 135 -25.61 -9.35 -16.58
C ASN A 135 -24.42 -9.04 -15.66
N VAL A 136 -23.61 -10.05 -15.35
CA VAL A 136 -22.36 -9.87 -14.58
C VAL A 136 -21.37 -9.04 -15.41
N VAL A 137 -21.22 -9.33 -16.69
CA VAL A 137 -20.35 -8.53 -17.59
C VAL A 137 -20.82 -7.08 -17.68
N LYS A 138 -22.13 -6.84 -17.88
CA LYS A 138 -22.70 -5.49 -17.90
C LYS A 138 -22.47 -4.73 -16.60
N SER A 139 -22.64 -5.40 -15.45
CA SER A 139 -22.36 -4.78 -14.14
C SER A 139 -20.88 -4.47 -13.96
N SER A 140 -20.00 -5.37 -14.43
CA SER A 140 -18.55 -5.16 -14.42
C SER A 140 -18.11 -3.98 -15.30
N ILE A 141 -18.74 -3.81 -16.48
CA ILE A 141 -18.47 -2.65 -17.34
C ILE A 141 -18.88 -1.36 -16.63
N ARG A 142 -20.05 -1.30 -15.98
CA ARG A 142 -20.47 -0.12 -15.19
C ARG A 142 -19.49 0.20 -14.06
N GLU A 143 -18.93 -0.83 -13.41
CA GLU A 143 -17.91 -0.64 -12.39
C GLU A 143 -16.63 -0.03 -13.00
N LEU A 144 -16.21 -0.48 -14.18
CA LEU A 144 -15.06 0.10 -14.89
C LEU A 144 -15.35 1.53 -15.39
N GLU A 145 -16.59 1.84 -15.80
CA GLU A 145 -17.03 3.20 -16.17
C GLU A 145 -16.92 4.14 -14.96
N TYR A 146 -17.42 3.72 -13.79
CA TYR A 146 -17.25 4.49 -12.55
C TYR A 146 -15.78 4.79 -12.24
N HIS A 147 -14.92 3.79 -12.30
CA HIS A 147 -13.49 3.99 -12.04
C HIS A 147 -12.84 4.88 -13.12
N THR A 148 -13.28 4.78 -14.37
CA THR A 148 -12.84 5.66 -15.46
C THR A 148 -13.24 7.11 -15.21
N ASP A 149 -14.48 7.35 -14.79
CA ASP A 149 -14.96 8.68 -14.38
C ASP A 149 -14.11 9.24 -13.24
N LEU A 150 -13.84 8.42 -12.23
CA LEU A 150 -13.01 8.81 -11.10
C LEU A 150 -11.57 9.18 -11.54
N MET A 151 -10.95 8.39 -12.40
CA MET A 151 -9.63 8.68 -12.93
C MET A 151 -9.61 9.99 -13.75
N ASN A 152 -10.64 10.27 -14.54
CA ASN A 152 -10.78 11.50 -15.28
C ASN A 152 -10.97 12.72 -14.36
N LEU A 153 -11.74 12.57 -13.28
CA LEU A 153 -11.94 13.62 -12.28
C LEU A 153 -10.68 13.92 -11.47
N LEU A 154 -9.85 12.90 -11.20
CA LEU A 154 -8.63 13.06 -10.40
C LEU A 154 -7.41 13.50 -11.21
N SER A 155 -7.33 13.19 -12.51
CA SER A 155 -6.18 13.62 -13.32
C SER A 155 -6.48 13.65 -14.83
N GLY A 156 -7.01 12.57 -15.39
CA GLY A 156 -7.27 12.46 -16.84
C GLY A 156 -6.07 12.01 -17.69
N THR A 157 -4.88 11.80 -17.12
CA THR A 157 -3.69 11.36 -17.87
C THR A 157 -3.58 9.83 -17.95
N GLN A 158 -3.05 9.31 -19.08
CA GLN A 158 -3.00 7.87 -19.34
C GLN A 158 -2.01 7.08 -18.48
N ASN A 159 -1.04 7.75 -17.85
CA ASN A 159 -0.06 7.12 -16.97
C ASN A 159 -0.67 6.64 -15.63
N HIS A 160 -1.87 7.10 -15.28
CA HIS A 160 -2.67 6.54 -14.19
C HIS A 160 -3.33 5.24 -14.63
N LYS A 161 -3.46 4.26 -13.74
CA LYS A 161 -3.90 2.92 -14.13
C LYS A 161 -5.01 2.36 -13.26
N MET A 162 -5.87 1.57 -13.91
CA MET A 162 -6.93 0.78 -13.29
C MET A 162 -6.56 -0.70 -13.43
N ILE A 163 -6.28 -1.36 -12.32
CA ILE A 163 -5.79 -2.74 -12.28
C ILE A 163 -6.99 -3.69 -12.20
N LEU A 164 -6.99 -4.74 -13.02
CA LEU A 164 -8.07 -5.71 -13.05
C LEU A 164 -7.52 -7.14 -13.11
N HIS A 165 -8.07 -8.04 -12.28
CA HIS A 165 -7.92 -9.47 -12.46
C HIS A 165 -8.86 -10.00 -13.54
N ILE A 166 -8.51 -11.13 -14.16
CA ILE A 166 -9.29 -11.70 -15.26
C ILE A 166 -10.65 -12.23 -14.79
N GLY A 167 -10.69 -12.83 -13.63
CA GLY A 167 -11.91 -13.39 -13.03
C GLY A 167 -11.89 -14.91 -12.88
N GLY A 168 -13.03 -15.58 -13.02
CA GLY A 168 -13.17 -17.03 -12.83
C GLY A 168 -12.79 -17.85 -14.07
N GLU A 169 -12.54 -19.16 -13.89
CA GLU A 169 -12.27 -20.10 -14.99
C GLU A 169 -13.52 -20.75 -15.58
N TYR A 170 -14.62 -20.76 -14.84
CA TYR A 170 -15.95 -21.28 -15.29
C TYR A 170 -15.89 -22.64 -15.97
N LYS A 171 -15.19 -23.61 -15.36
CA LYS A 171 -14.96 -24.99 -15.85
C LYS A 171 -14.11 -25.12 -17.14
N ASN A 172 -13.88 -24.04 -17.87
CA ASN A 172 -13.04 -24.01 -19.06
C ASN A 172 -12.24 -22.69 -19.11
N LYS A 173 -11.02 -22.76 -18.64
CA LYS A 173 -10.11 -21.63 -18.52
C LYS A 173 -9.82 -20.96 -19.87
N LYS A 174 -9.60 -21.79 -20.91
CA LYS A 174 -9.33 -21.28 -22.27
C LYS A 174 -10.51 -20.47 -22.81
N GLU A 175 -11.72 -21.01 -22.71
CA GLU A 175 -12.92 -20.27 -23.12
C GLU A 175 -13.15 -19.02 -22.26
N ALA A 176 -12.80 -19.05 -20.98
CA ALA A 176 -12.90 -17.88 -20.11
C ALA A 176 -11.91 -16.78 -20.52
N MET A 177 -10.70 -17.11 -20.95
CA MET A 177 -9.74 -16.15 -21.52
C MET A 177 -10.25 -15.57 -22.84
N GLU A 178 -10.79 -16.39 -23.73
CA GLU A 178 -11.37 -15.92 -25.00
C GLU A 178 -12.59 -15.00 -24.77
N ARG A 179 -13.44 -15.29 -23.76
CA ARG A 179 -14.53 -14.37 -23.40
C ARG A 179 -13.98 -13.01 -22.92
N PHE A 180 -12.93 -13.00 -22.08
CA PHE A 180 -12.28 -11.76 -21.67
C PHE A 180 -11.79 -10.97 -22.88
N ILE A 181 -11.03 -11.61 -23.77
CA ILE A 181 -10.48 -11.00 -25.00
C ILE A 181 -11.61 -10.43 -25.86
N LYS A 182 -12.69 -11.20 -26.05
CA LYS A 182 -13.87 -10.74 -26.81
C LYS A 182 -14.49 -9.50 -26.16
N VAL A 183 -14.80 -9.55 -24.89
CA VAL A 183 -15.41 -8.42 -24.15
C VAL A 183 -14.51 -7.19 -24.21
N TYR A 184 -13.21 -7.36 -23.95
CA TYR A 184 -12.24 -6.27 -24.05
C TYR A 184 -12.28 -5.60 -25.44
N LYS A 185 -12.23 -6.40 -26.52
CA LYS A 185 -12.19 -5.87 -27.89
C LYS A 185 -13.48 -5.18 -28.30
N THR A 186 -14.63 -5.76 -27.97
CA THR A 186 -15.92 -5.41 -28.55
C THR A 186 -16.82 -4.54 -27.67
N LEU A 187 -16.69 -4.63 -26.33
CA LEU A 187 -17.63 -3.96 -25.41
C LEU A 187 -16.99 -2.82 -24.62
N LEU A 188 -15.66 -2.86 -24.37
CA LEU A 188 -15.02 -1.78 -23.62
C LEU A 188 -14.80 -0.54 -24.49
N SER A 189 -15.15 0.63 -23.93
CA SER A 189 -14.88 1.93 -24.54
C SER A 189 -13.38 2.23 -24.62
N LYS A 190 -12.98 3.18 -25.45
CA LYS A 190 -11.60 3.66 -25.52
C LYS A 190 -11.15 4.27 -24.20
N ASP A 191 -12.05 4.93 -23.48
CA ASP A 191 -11.75 5.59 -22.20
C ASP A 191 -11.46 4.57 -21.11
N ILE A 192 -12.20 3.45 -21.03
CA ILE A 192 -11.86 2.35 -20.12
C ILE A 192 -10.48 1.77 -20.49
N LYS A 193 -10.26 1.45 -21.77
CA LYS A 193 -9.00 0.86 -22.27
C LYS A 193 -7.78 1.74 -22.01
N LYS A 194 -7.95 3.07 -21.98
CA LYS A 194 -6.91 4.05 -21.68
C LYS A 194 -6.24 3.79 -20.31
N TYR A 195 -7.02 3.40 -19.32
CA TYR A 195 -6.53 3.19 -17.95
C TYR A 195 -6.29 1.73 -17.59
N LEU A 196 -6.97 0.81 -18.29
CA LEU A 196 -7.02 -0.59 -17.91
C LEU A 196 -5.65 -1.27 -18.06
N VAL A 197 -5.24 -2.00 -17.02
CA VAL A 197 -4.14 -2.96 -17.03
C VAL A 197 -4.61 -4.25 -16.36
N ILE A 198 -4.02 -5.39 -16.71
CA ILE A 198 -4.38 -6.70 -16.16
C ILE A 198 -3.27 -7.25 -15.29
N GLU A 199 -3.64 -8.00 -14.26
CA GLU A 199 -2.76 -8.50 -13.22
C GLU A 199 -2.88 -10.03 -13.09
N ASN A 200 -1.75 -10.74 -12.88
CA ASN A 200 -1.76 -12.15 -12.51
C ASN A 200 -2.36 -12.34 -11.11
N ASP A 201 -3.00 -13.48 -10.87
CA ASP A 201 -3.63 -13.79 -9.59
C ASP A 201 -3.04 -15.04 -8.90
N ASP A 202 -3.33 -15.19 -7.62
CA ASP A 202 -2.79 -16.23 -6.76
C ASP A 202 -3.41 -17.61 -6.96
N LYS A 203 -4.41 -17.76 -7.85
CA LYS A 203 -5.21 -19.00 -7.97
C LYS A 203 -5.42 -19.50 -9.38
N ILE A 204 -5.83 -18.63 -10.28
CA ILE A 204 -6.36 -19.01 -11.58
C ILE A 204 -5.44 -18.60 -12.71
N TYR A 205 -5.21 -17.29 -12.88
CA TYR A 205 -4.47 -16.76 -14.03
C TYR A 205 -3.05 -16.37 -13.66
N ASN A 206 -2.10 -17.20 -14.04
CA ASN A 206 -0.68 -16.94 -13.85
C ASN A 206 -0.12 -15.95 -14.89
N VAL A 207 1.16 -15.61 -14.80
CA VAL A 207 1.80 -14.60 -15.65
C VAL A 207 1.78 -14.98 -17.13
N GLU A 208 1.97 -16.26 -17.47
CA GLU A 208 1.97 -16.73 -18.87
C GLU A 208 0.61 -16.51 -19.54
N GLU A 209 -0.47 -16.80 -18.81
CA GLU A 209 -1.84 -16.63 -19.30
C GLU A 209 -2.23 -15.15 -19.41
N ILE A 210 -1.76 -14.31 -18.49
CA ILE A 210 -1.96 -12.86 -18.56
C ILE A 210 -1.19 -12.26 -19.77
N LEU A 211 0.03 -12.72 -20.02
CA LEU A 211 0.80 -12.31 -21.20
C LEU A 211 0.10 -12.74 -22.52
N TYR A 212 -0.50 -13.93 -22.58
CA TYR A 212 -1.32 -14.36 -23.71
C TYR A 212 -2.52 -13.41 -23.93
N ILE A 213 -3.24 -13.03 -22.88
CA ILE A 213 -4.36 -12.10 -22.97
C ILE A 213 -3.85 -10.70 -23.40
N SER A 214 -2.72 -10.27 -22.87
CA SER A 214 -2.08 -9.00 -23.21
C SER A 214 -1.71 -8.93 -24.69
N ASP A 215 -1.10 -9.98 -25.23
CA ASP A 215 -0.75 -10.08 -26.66
C ASP A 215 -2.00 -9.95 -27.55
N ALA A 216 -3.07 -10.65 -27.19
CA ALA A 216 -4.32 -10.60 -27.94
C ALA A 216 -5.07 -9.26 -27.83
N THR A 217 -4.88 -8.48 -26.77
CA THR A 217 -5.69 -7.26 -26.47
C THR A 217 -4.88 -5.97 -26.59
N GLY A 218 -3.57 -6.04 -26.43
CA GLY A 218 -2.69 -4.88 -26.27
C GLY A 218 -2.82 -4.21 -24.91
N CYS A 219 -3.45 -4.87 -23.91
CA CYS A 219 -3.61 -4.36 -22.54
C CYS A 219 -2.30 -4.59 -21.77
N PRO A 220 -1.71 -3.57 -21.11
CA PRO A 220 -0.48 -3.74 -20.33
C PRO A 220 -0.67 -4.66 -19.14
N VAL A 221 0.40 -5.32 -18.71
CA VAL A 221 0.43 -6.25 -17.57
C VAL A 221 1.06 -5.59 -16.35
N VAL A 222 0.40 -5.69 -15.20
CA VAL A 222 1.00 -5.48 -13.88
C VAL A 222 1.41 -6.84 -13.33
N PHE A 223 2.68 -6.96 -12.95
CA PHE A 223 3.21 -8.16 -12.32
C PHE A 223 3.05 -8.06 -10.80
N ASP A 224 2.36 -9.02 -10.18
CA ASP A 224 2.39 -9.21 -8.73
C ASP A 224 3.34 -10.36 -8.38
N ASN A 225 4.35 -10.06 -7.55
CA ASN A 225 5.38 -11.04 -7.19
C ASN A 225 4.85 -12.16 -6.30
N LEU A 226 3.99 -11.83 -5.32
CA LEU A 226 3.45 -12.83 -4.40
C LEU A 226 2.46 -13.76 -5.10
N HIS A 227 1.61 -13.22 -5.97
CA HIS A 227 0.75 -14.03 -6.81
C HIS A 227 1.55 -14.98 -7.69
N HIS A 228 2.67 -14.52 -8.28
CA HIS A 228 3.56 -15.40 -9.04
C HIS A 228 4.25 -16.45 -8.18
N GLU A 229 4.67 -16.12 -6.96
CA GLU A 229 5.25 -17.10 -6.01
C GLU A 229 4.22 -18.20 -5.65
N VAL A 230 2.94 -17.82 -5.56
CA VAL A 230 1.84 -18.73 -5.19
C VAL A 230 1.34 -19.56 -6.38
N ASN A 231 1.24 -18.95 -7.57
CA ASN A 231 0.74 -19.52 -8.82
C ASN A 231 1.80 -19.35 -9.93
N PRO A 232 2.93 -20.08 -9.85
CA PRO A 232 4.07 -19.88 -10.74
C PRO A 232 3.82 -20.39 -12.16
N SER A 233 4.41 -19.71 -13.13
CA SER A 233 4.43 -20.11 -14.54
C SER A 233 5.78 -19.80 -15.19
N LEU A 234 5.93 -20.07 -16.48
CA LEU A 234 7.15 -19.81 -17.25
C LEU A 234 8.38 -20.49 -16.62
N LYS A 235 8.22 -21.77 -16.26
CA LYS A 235 9.28 -22.59 -15.63
C LYS A 235 10.57 -22.56 -16.47
N GLY A 236 11.69 -22.33 -15.78
CA GLY A 236 13.02 -22.27 -16.42
C GLY A 236 13.46 -20.84 -16.78
N LEU A 237 12.58 -19.83 -16.70
CA LEU A 237 12.96 -18.43 -16.79
C LEU A 237 13.27 -17.86 -15.40
N SER A 238 14.26 -16.98 -15.33
CA SER A 238 14.53 -16.13 -14.16
C SER A 238 13.41 -15.10 -13.99
N LEU A 239 13.27 -14.57 -12.77
CA LEU A 239 12.30 -13.48 -12.51
C LEU A 239 12.57 -12.27 -13.41
N LYS A 240 13.82 -11.96 -13.70
CA LYS A 240 14.21 -10.90 -14.62
C LYS A 240 13.69 -11.13 -16.03
N GLU A 241 13.86 -12.35 -16.59
CA GLU A 241 13.38 -12.69 -17.94
C GLU A 241 11.85 -12.66 -18.02
N ILE A 242 11.16 -13.09 -16.95
CA ILE A 242 9.69 -12.95 -16.84
C ILE A 242 9.30 -11.48 -16.87
N PHE A 243 9.98 -10.67 -16.07
CA PHE A 243 9.68 -9.25 -15.94
C PHE A 243 9.99 -8.46 -17.22
N GLU A 244 10.99 -8.87 -17.99
CA GLU A 244 11.30 -8.34 -19.33
C GLU A 244 10.09 -8.49 -20.28
N LYS A 245 9.43 -9.66 -20.26
CA LYS A 245 8.19 -9.90 -21.03
C LYS A 245 7.04 -9.01 -20.53
N VAL A 246 6.92 -8.81 -19.23
CA VAL A 246 5.89 -7.92 -18.65
C VAL A 246 6.11 -6.47 -19.08
N ILE A 247 7.33 -5.97 -18.99
CA ILE A 247 7.67 -4.58 -19.38
C ILE A 247 7.37 -4.34 -20.86
N SER A 248 7.62 -5.31 -21.73
CA SER A 248 7.37 -5.17 -23.18
C SER A 248 5.90 -4.93 -23.52
N THR A 249 4.97 -5.19 -22.60
CA THR A 249 3.55 -4.89 -22.78
C THR A 249 3.20 -3.41 -22.59
N TRP A 250 4.09 -2.64 -21.92
CA TRP A 250 3.87 -1.23 -21.63
C TRP A 250 4.32 -0.33 -22.79
N LYS A 251 3.49 0.66 -23.10
CA LYS A 251 3.77 1.65 -24.14
C LYS A 251 4.18 2.99 -23.50
N PRO A 252 4.88 3.88 -24.20
CA PRO A 252 5.30 5.17 -23.64
C PRO A 252 4.18 6.00 -23.02
N LEU A 253 2.97 5.95 -23.61
CA LEU A 253 1.79 6.65 -23.08
C LEU A 253 1.27 6.07 -21.77
N ASP A 254 1.56 4.81 -21.47
CA ASP A 254 1.16 4.15 -20.22
C ASP A 254 2.02 4.59 -19.03
N GLY A 255 3.10 5.33 -19.31
CA GLY A 255 4.08 5.73 -18.32
C GLY A 255 5.02 4.58 -17.95
N ARG A 256 5.76 4.74 -16.86
CA ARG A 256 6.68 3.71 -16.36
C ARG A 256 5.90 2.45 -16.00
N PRO A 257 6.42 1.25 -16.34
CA PRO A 257 5.85 -0.02 -15.88
C PRO A 257 5.63 -0.02 -14.36
N LYS A 258 4.55 -0.64 -13.92
CA LYS A 258 4.20 -0.79 -12.52
C LYS A 258 4.14 -2.26 -12.16
N MET A 259 4.62 -2.60 -10.97
CA MET A 259 4.41 -3.89 -10.35
C MET A 259 3.74 -3.75 -8.98
N HIS A 260 3.08 -4.81 -8.53
CA HIS A 260 2.68 -4.96 -7.14
C HIS A 260 3.72 -5.80 -6.41
N TYR A 261 4.01 -5.42 -5.18
CA TYR A 261 4.93 -6.14 -4.32
C TYR A 261 4.35 -6.35 -2.94
N SER A 262 4.38 -7.58 -2.52
CA SER A 262 4.07 -7.99 -1.16
C SER A 262 4.95 -9.17 -0.75
N GLN A 263 4.91 -9.52 0.53
CA GLN A 263 5.63 -10.65 1.08
C GLN A 263 4.65 -11.58 1.78
N GLN A 264 4.88 -12.90 1.68
CA GLN A 264 4.06 -13.89 2.37
C GLN A 264 4.13 -13.69 3.88
N ASP A 265 2.98 -13.61 4.53
CA ASP A 265 2.87 -13.63 6.00
C ASP A 265 3.16 -15.06 6.51
N ILE A 266 4.28 -15.20 7.23
CA ILE A 266 4.69 -16.48 7.79
C ILE A 266 3.69 -16.88 8.87
N GLY A 267 3.11 -18.07 8.74
CA GLY A 267 2.10 -18.59 9.67
C GLY A 267 0.64 -18.34 9.25
N LYS A 268 0.41 -17.66 8.12
CA LYS A 268 -0.92 -17.53 7.52
C LYS A 268 -1.04 -18.33 6.22
N ARG A 269 -2.27 -18.43 5.71
CA ARG A 269 -2.56 -19.13 4.46
C ARG A 269 -1.65 -18.60 3.33
N LYS A 270 -1.33 -19.47 2.37
CA LYS A 270 -0.59 -19.12 1.16
C LYS A 270 -1.28 -17.94 0.45
N GLY A 271 -0.51 -16.95 0.00
CA GLY A 271 -1.02 -15.72 -0.59
C GLY A 271 -1.47 -14.65 0.43
N ALA A 272 -1.25 -14.85 1.74
CA ALA A 272 -1.56 -13.83 2.73
C ALA A 272 -0.44 -12.78 2.80
N HIS A 273 -0.80 -11.52 2.65
CA HIS A 273 0.13 -10.39 2.71
C HIS A 273 0.66 -10.18 4.14
N SER A 274 1.97 -9.93 4.27
CA SER A 274 2.64 -9.63 5.53
C SER A 274 2.15 -8.33 6.17
N GLU A 275 2.47 -8.17 7.45
CA GLU A 275 2.18 -6.92 8.19
C GLU A 275 3.03 -5.75 7.69
N THR A 276 4.30 -6.00 7.33
CA THR A 276 5.29 -5.00 6.92
C THR A 276 6.21 -5.57 5.84
N ILE A 277 6.94 -4.72 5.15
CA ILE A 277 8.05 -5.12 4.27
C ILE A 277 9.31 -5.38 5.11
N PHE A 278 9.93 -6.56 4.94
CA PHE A 278 11.27 -6.87 5.44
C PHE A 278 12.28 -6.54 4.33
N LEU A 279 13.23 -5.65 4.64
CA LEU A 279 14.13 -5.09 3.63
C LEU A 279 15.12 -6.10 3.05
N ASP A 280 15.54 -7.10 3.81
CA ASP A 280 16.38 -8.20 3.33
C ASP A 280 15.68 -9.00 2.23
N ARG A 281 14.40 -9.33 2.45
CA ARG A 281 13.58 -10.01 1.46
C ARG A 281 13.28 -9.11 0.27
N PHE A 282 12.93 -7.83 0.50
CA PHE A 282 12.70 -6.86 -0.57
C PHE A 282 13.92 -6.75 -1.51
N GLN A 283 15.12 -6.68 -0.93
CA GLN A 283 16.36 -6.63 -1.69
C GLN A 283 16.63 -7.94 -2.45
N ASN A 284 16.39 -9.09 -1.82
CA ASN A 284 16.60 -10.39 -2.46
C ASN A 284 15.61 -10.63 -3.60
N ASP A 285 14.34 -10.26 -3.42
CA ASP A 285 13.30 -10.48 -4.41
C ASP A 285 13.42 -9.52 -5.62
N LEU A 286 13.77 -8.26 -5.38
CA LEU A 286 13.67 -7.21 -6.40
C LEU A 286 15.02 -6.63 -6.84
N GLY A 287 16.12 -6.98 -6.18
CA GLY A 287 17.42 -6.36 -6.46
C GLY A 287 17.82 -6.41 -7.92
N GLU A 288 17.70 -7.56 -8.57
CA GLU A 288 18.04 -7.73 -9.97
C GLU A 288 17.08 -6.96 -10.91
N ILE A 289 15.80 -6.90 -10.58
CA ILE A 289 14.80 -6.13 -11.33
C ILE A 289 15.12 -4.63 -11.25
N LEU A 290 15.39 -4.13 -10.06
CA LEU A 290 15.67 -2.71 -9.80
C LEU A 290 17.00 -2.24 -10.40
N GLU A 291 17.98 -3.15 -10.54
CA GLU A 291 19.24 -2.88 -11.28
C GLU A 291 19.03 -2.82 -12.78
N SER A 292 18.04 -3.55 -13.32
CA SER A 292 17.87 -3.77 -14.76
C SER A 292 16.80 -2.89 -15.38
N PHE A 293 15.77 -2.48 -14.63
CA PHE A 293 14.58 -1.85 -15.19
C PHE A 293 14.12 -0.64 -14.37
N GLU A 294 13.56 0.34 -15.06
CA GLU A 294 12.82 1.43 -14.45
C GLU A 294 11.36 0.97 -14.19
N VAL A 295 11.02 0.70 -12.95
CA VAL A 295 9.70 0.20 -12.54
C VAL A 295 9.20 0.93 -11.30
N ASP A 296 7.89 1.21 -11.23
CA ASP A 296 7.24 1.74 -10.03
C ASP A 296 6.62 0.59 -9.24
N ILE A 297 6.72 0.63 -7.89
CA ILE A 297 6.35 -0.47 -7.00
C ILE A 297 5.19 -0.07 -6.11
N MET A 298 4.03 -0.69 -6.28
CA MET A 298 2.91 -0.59 -5.34
C MET A 298 3.03 -1.64 -4.26
N LEU A 299 3.20 -1.19 -3.01
CA LEU A 299 3.33 -2.09 -1.86
C LEU A 299 1.95 -2.54 -1.37
N GLU A 300 1.76 -3.86 -1.26
CA GLU A 300 0.52 -4.45 -0.79
C GLU A 300 0.71 -5.15 0.56
N VAL A 301 0.97 -4.36 1.59
CA VAL A 301 1.14 -4.83 2.97
C VAL A 301 0.21 -4.09 3.92
N LYS A 302 0.06 -4.58 5.16
CA LYS A 302 -0.96 -4.07 6.07
C LYS A 302 -0.58 -2.74 6.72
N ASP A 303 0.71 -2.49 6.95
CA ASP A 303 1.20 -1.23 7.54
C ASP A 303 1.35 -0.06 6.55
N LYS A 304 0.92 -0.25 5.28
CA LYS A 304 0.63 0.80 4.29
C LYS A 304 1.76 1.83 4.11
N ASN A 305 1.47 3.10 4.47
CA ASN A 305 2.41 4.23 4.38
C ASN A 305 3.68 4.05 5.23
N ARG A 306 3.67 3.18 6.23
CA ARG A 306 4.87 2.89 7.04
C ARG A 306 5.88 2.05 6.26
N SER A 307 5.42 1.02 5.56
CA SER A 307 6.29 0.29 4.63
C SER A 307 6.71 1.13 3.43
N PHE A 308 5.86 2.07 2.96
CA PHE A 308 6.28 3.04 1.95
C PHE A 308 7.50 3.85 2.45
N ILE A 309 7.42 4.49 3.63
CA ILE A 309 8.54 5.27 4.18
C ILE A 309 9.80 4.40 4.33
N LYS A 310 9.65 3.18 4.82
CA LYS A 310 10.75 2.22 5.00
C LYS A 310 11.45 1.88 3.68
N THR A 311 10.69 1.55 2.63
CA THR A 311 11.23 1.20 1.32
C THR A 311 11.76 2.40 0.55
N ASP A 312 11.10 3.56 0.68
CA ASP A 312 11.59 4.80 0.07
C ASP A 312 12.93 5.23 0.70
N LEU A 313 13.05 5.20 2.03
CA LEU A 313 14.31 5.45 2.72
C LEU A 313 15.41 4.45 2.33
N PHE A 314 15.05 3.18 2.08
CA PHE A 314 16.01 2.17 1.66
C PHE A 314 16.55 2.46 0.23
N LEU A 315 15.66 2.90 -0.66
CA LEU A 315 16.01 3.25 -2.04
C LEU A 315 16.64 4.64 -2.16
N ASN A 316 16.18 5.60 -1.36
CA ASN A 316 16.54 7.02 -1.37
C ASN A 316 16.87 7.48 0.06
N PRO A 317 18.04 7.14 0.63
CA PRO A 317 18.36 7.46 2.02
C PRO A 317 18.29 8.96 2.33
N ASP A 318 17.48 9.33 3.33
CA ASP A 318 17.37 10.69 3.86
C ASP A 318 17.48 10.69 5.38
N ARG A 319 18.53 11.32 5.90
CA ARG A 319 18.80 11.34 7.33
C ARG A 319 17.69 12.00 8.15
N LYS A 320 17.11 13.10 7.66
CA LYS A 320 16.04 13.82 8.38
C LYS A 320 14.78 12.95 8.52
N THR A 321 14.42 12.23 7.47
CA THR A 321 13.30 11.30 7.49
C THR A 321 13.58 10.10 8.40
N LEU A 322 14.81 9.58 8.41
CA LEU A 322 15.21 8.50 9.31
C LEU A 322 15.20 8.92 10.78
N GLU A 323 15.56 10.17 11.10
CA GLU A 323 15.43 10.73 12.46
C GLU A 323 13.96 10.86 12.89
N LYS A 324 13.03 11.19 11.97
CA LYS A 324 11.58 11.16 12.24
C LYS A 324 11.08 9.74 12.49
N GLU A 325 11.56 8.78 11.71
CA GLU A 325 11.23 7.36 11.95
C GLU A 325 11.77 6.89 13.30
N TRP A 326 13.00 7.27 13.67
CA TRP A 326 13.50 6.98 15.02
C TRP A 326 12.61 7.60 16.10
N ALA A 327 12.18 8.85 15.96
CA ALA A 327 11.27 9.48 16.90
C ALA A 327 9.93 8.71 17.03
N ARG A 328 9.44 8.12 15.95
CA ARG A 328 8.23 7.26 15.92
C ARG A 328 8.43 5.94 16.65
N TYR A 329 9.56 5.26 16.42
CA TYR A 329 9.80 3.91 16.94
C TYR A 329 10.45 3.88 18.34
N LYS A 330 11.10 4.95 18.79
CA LYS A 330 11.99 4.92 19.97
C LYS A 330 11.35 4.33 21.24
N TYR A 331 10.11 4.66 21.54
CA TYR A 331 9.45 4.14 22.75
C TYR A 331 8.95 2.72 22.57
N TRP A 332 8.52 2.35 21.37
CA TRP A 332 8.19 0.97 21.07
C TRP A 332 9.45 0.08 21.17
N VAL A 333 10.57 0.51 20.63
CA VAL A 333 11.85 -0.20 20.75
C VAL A 333 12.28 -0.29 22.20
N MET A 334 12.18 0.81 22.97
CA MET A 334 12.54 0.84 24.40
C MET A 334 11.68 -0.13 25.20
N SER A 335 10.38 -0.24 24.92
CA SER A 335 9.46 -1.16 25.62
C SER A 335 9.67 -2.63 25.28
N LYS A 336 10.35 -2.92 24.17
CA LYS A 336 10.75 -4.27 23.78
C LYS A 336 12.13 -4.64 24.32
N SER A 337 13.09 -3.70 24.22
CA SER A 337 14.50 -3.96 24.58
C SER A 337 15.26 -2.65 24.79
N GLN A 338 15.71 -2.42 26.01
CA GLN A 338 16.62 -1.31 26.34
C GLN A 338 17.98 -1.47 25.61
N LYS A 339 18.42 -2.69 25.35
CA LYS A 339 19.65 -2.99 24.60
C LYS A 339 19.49 -2.48 23.15
N ALA A 340 18.41 -2.86 22.46
CA ALA A 340 18.14 -2.43 21.10
C ALA A 340 17.94 -0.90 20.98
N TYR A 341 17.30 -0.27 21.98
CA TYR A 341 17.20 1.17 22.06
C TYR A 341 18.58 1.84 22.09
N ASN A 342 19.52 1.34 22.91
CA ASN A 342 20.87 1.87 22.98
C ASN A 342 21.68 1.58 21.71
N GLU A 343 21.46 0.44 21.07
CA GLU A 343 22.05 0.08 19.78
C GLU A 343 21.69 1.09 18.71
N ILE A 344 20.38 1.36 18.51
CA ILE A 344 19.93 2.36 17.54
C ILE A 344 20.47 3.76 17.89
N ARG A 345 20.47 4.18 19.17
CA ARG A 345 21.07 5.46 19.57
C ARG A 345 22.54 5.56 19.18
N SER A 346 23.27 4.46 19.29
CA SER A 346 24.69 4.40 18.92
C SER A 346 24.88 4.55 17.41
N LEU A 347 23.99 3.95 16.60
CA LEU A 347 23.98 4.15 15.14
C LEU A 347 23.87 5.64 14.78
N PHE A 348 22.96 6.38 15.43
CA PHE A 348 22.76 7.81 15.17
C PHE A 348 23.93 8.70 15.65
N ARG A 349 24.63 8.29 16.70
CA ARG A 349 25.77 9.05 17.27
C ARG A 349 27.07 8.87 16.49
N ASN A 350 27.34 7.63 16.09
CA ASN A 350 28.68 7.24 15.63
C ASN A 350 28.83 7.24 14.11
N ASN A 351 27.73 7.25 13.34
CA ASN A 351 27.79 7.17 11.89
C ASN A 351 27.35 8.46 11.21
N LYS A 352 28.24 9.02 10.39
CA LYS A 352 27.85 10.06 9.41
C LYS A 352 26.96 9.49 8.31
N GLU A 353 27.13 8.22 7.96
CA GLU A 353 26.33 7.45 7.00
C GLU A 353 25.56 6.36 7.74
N LEU A 354 24.40 6.72 8.28
CA LEU A 354 23.53 5.81 9.00
C LEU A 354 22.87 4.84 8.00
N SER A 355 23.09 3.53 8.22
CA SER A 355 22.48 2.49 7.40
C SER A 355 20.99 2.33 7.72
N VAL A 356 20.15 2.66 6.73
CA VAL A 356 18.69 2.44 6.78
C VAL A 356 18.37 0.95 6.99
N PHE A 357 19.16 0.08 6.35
CA PHE A 357 19.01 -1.36 6.49
C PHE A 357 19.28 -1.83 7.93
N GLU A 358 20.37 -1.38 8.55
CA GLU A 358 20.69 -1.74 9.95
C GLU A 358 19.62 -1.22 10.91
N PHE A 359 19.17 0.03 10.73
CA PHE A 359 18.11 0.61 11.54
C PHE A 359 16.82 -0.23 11.53
N TYR A 360 16.30 -0.55 10.35
CA TYR A 360 15.08 -1.34 10.26
C TYR A 360 15.27 -2.81 10.59
N SER A 361 16.47 -3.39 10.39
CA SER A 361 16.78 -4.76 10.82
C SER A 361 16.64 -4.93 12.31
N VAL A 362 17.11 -3.95 13.12
CA VAL A 362 16.92 -3.98 14.57
C VAL A 362 15.43 -3.93 14.93
N ILE A 363 14.66 -3.04 14.29
CA ILE A 363 13.21 -2.89 14.53
C ILE A 363 12.46 -4.17 14.13
N ASP A 364 12.76 -4.73 12.97
CA ASP A 364 12.04 -5.91 12.44
C ASP A 364 12.34 -7.16 13.28
N ASN A 365 13.57 -7.33 13.78
CA ASN A 365 13.92 -8.42 14.69
C ASN A 365 13.11 -8.34 16.00
N LEU A 366 12.84 -7.12 16.50
CA LEU A 366 12.06 -6.94 17.73
C LEU A 366 10.57 -7.28 17.57
N ARG A 367 10.04 -7.39 16.35
CA ARG A 367 8.62 -7.72 16.13
C ARG A 367 8.27 -9.11 16.68
N ALA A 368 9.19 -10.07 16.55
CA ALA A 368 9.01 -11.43 17.04
C ALA A 368 9.27 -11.56 18.56
N GLU A 369 9.98 -10.61 19.17
CA GLU A 369 10.31 -10.67 20.58
C GLU A 369 9.09 -10.36 21.45
N PRO A 370 8.88 -11.05 22.59
CA PRO A 370 7.84 -10.69 23.54
C PRO A 370 8.14 -9.36 24.20
N PHE A 371 7.13 -8.73 24.77
CA PHE A 371 7.35 -7.56 25.62
C PHE A 371 7.91 -8.01 26.98
N SER A 372 8.84 -7.21 27.51
CA SER A 372 9.40 -7.37 28.85
C SER A 372 8.70 -6.39 29.80
N LEU A 373 8.10 -6.90 30.87
CA LEU A 373 7.45 -6.04 31.89
C LEU A 373 8.41 -4.97 32.42
N LYS A 374 9.68 -5.34 32.62
CA LYS A 374 10.75 -4.42 33.07
C LYS A 374 10.97 -3.28 32.07
N ASP A 375 11.08 -3.60 30.78
CA ASP A 375 11.37 -2.60 29.74
C ASP A 375 10.13 -1.75 29.45
N GLU A 376 8.93 -2.33 29.52
CA GLU A 376 7.66 -1.58 29.43
C GLU A 376 7.53 -0.60 30.59
N SER A 377 7.76 -1.05 31.84
CA SER A 377 7.73 -0.20 33.05
C SER A 377 8.72 0.96 32.95
N ASN A 378 9.96 0.67 32.55
CA ASN A 378 10.96 1.71 32.34
C ASN A 378 10.54 2.72 31.26
N THR A 379 9.93 2.25 30.17
CA THR A 379 9.43 3.11 29.10
C THR A 379 8.29 4.02 29.57
N LEU A 380 7.35 3.51 30.37
CA LEU A 380 6.26 4.31 30.95
C LEU A 380 6.82 5.42 31.84
N LEU A 381 7.79 5.13 32.71
CA LEU A 381 8.44 6.16 33.53
C LEU A 381 9.18 7.19 32.70
N HIS A 382 9.84 6.76 31.64
CA HIS A 382 10.53 7.68 30.72
C HIS A 382 9.55 8.63 30.04
N ILE A 383 8.40 8.12 29.57
CA ILE A 383 7.34 8.94 28.98
C ILE A 383 6.76 9.89 30.05
N TRP A 384 6.46 9.37 31.25
CA TRP A 384 5.97 10.19 32.36
C TRP A 384 6.89 11.37 32.68
N GLY A 385 8.20 11.20 32.52
CA GLY A 385 9.20 12.24 32.72
C GLY A 385 8.92 13.55 31.97
N TYR A 386 8.23 13.50 30.81
CA TYR A 386 7.84 14.70 30.06
C TYR A 386 6.65 15.42 30.67
N PHE A 387 5.79 14.72 31.40
CA PHE A 387 4.54 15.25 31.95
C PHE A 387 4.64 15.63 33.44
N LYS A 388 5.61 15.07 34.15
CA LYS A 388 5.74 15.17 35.62
C LYS A 388 5.66 16.60 36.18
N ASN A 389 6.13 17.61 35.41
CA ASN A 389 6.18 19.01 35.88
C ASN A 389 4.89 19.78 35.53
N ILE A 390 4.08 19.30 34.58
CA ILE A 390 2.85 19.97 34.15
C ILE A 390 1.58 19.23 34.61
N ALA A 391 1.73 17.97 35.00
CA ALA A 391 0.62 17.13 35.41
C ALA A 391 0.00 17.62 36.74
N LEU A 392 -1.33 17.62 36.83
CA LEU A 392 -2.08 17.88 38.03
C LEU A 392 -1.84 16.79 39.10
N LEU A 393 -2.07 17.13 40.38
CA LEU A 393 -1.88 16.18 41.49
C LEU A 393 -2.68 14.88 41.28
N LYS A 394 -3.97 15.00 40.86
CA LYS A 394 -4.82 13.84 40.55
C LYS A 394 -4.28 12.96 39.44
N GLU A 395 -3.66 13.57 38.44
CA GLU A 395 -3.05 12.82 37.31
C GLU A 395 -1.79 12.08 37.76
N LYS A 396 -1.01 12.69 38.66
CA LYS A 396 0.16 12.04 39.29
C LYS A 396 -0.24 10.83 40.11
N GLU A 397 -1.23 11.00 40.99
CA GLU A 397 -1.76 9.92 41.84
C GLU A 397 -2.34 8.79 40.97
N PHE A 398 -3.11 9.14 39.95
CA PHE A 398 -3.69 8.16 39.02
C PHE A 398 -2.60 7.40 38.22
N PHE A 399 -1.58 8.11 37.74
CA PHE A 399 -0.46 7.47 37.03
C PHE A 399 0.26 6.46 37.93
N PHE A 400 0.71 6.87 39.13
CA PHE A 400 1.51 6.00 39.99
C PHE A 400 0.71 4.81 40.51
N LYS A 401 -0.56 5.01 40.90
CA LYS A 401 -1.45 3.90 41.25
C LYS A 401 -1.58 2.86 40.15
N ASN A 402 -1.79 3.28 38.87
CA ASN A 402 -1.92 2.34 37.78
C ASN A 402 -0.54 1.75 37.36
N TYR A 403 0.54 2.48 37.55
CA TYR A 403 1.89 1.99 37.31
C TYR A 403 2.27 0.84 38.27
N GLU A 404 1.93 0.92 39.55
CA GLU A 404 2.10 -0.16 40.53
C GLU A 404 1.28 -1.39 40.14
N LEU A 405 -0.01 -1.24 39.86
CA LEU A 405 -0.89 -2.32 39.39
C LEU A 405 -0.39 -2.98 38.09
N PHE A 406 0.22 -2.20 37.20
CA PHE A 406 0.84 -2.73 35.99
C PHE A 406 2.10 -3.56 36.34
N GLY A 407 2.93 -3.08 37.26
CA GLY A 407 4.11 -3.81 37.76
C GLY A 407 3.76 -5.14 38.41
N GLU A 408 2.59 -5.23 39.05
CA GLU A 408 2.03 -6.45 39.66
C GLU A 408 1.30 -7.35 38.64
N GLY A 409 1.13 -6.90 37.38
CA GLY A 409 0.45 -7.64 36.32
C GLY A 409 -1.08 -7.60 36.38
N GLU A 410 -1.66 -6.76 37.23
CA GLU A 410 -3.10 -6.66 37.44
C GLU A 410 -3.81 -5.87 36.32
N ILE A 411 -3.10 -4.98 35.65
CA ILE A 411 -3.65 -4.18 34.55
C ILE A 411 -2.74 -4.16 33.33
N LYS A 412 -3.36 -3.95 32.15
CA LYS A 412 -2.63 -3.78 30.88
C LYS A 412 -2.15 -2.35 30.71
N LYS A 413 -1.01 -2.18 30.01
CA LYS A 413 -0.37 -0.87 29.73
C LYS A 413 -1.30 0.14 29.04
N GLU A 414 -2.26 -0.30 28.24
CA GLU A 414 -3.21 0.57 27.51
C GLU A 414 -4.01 1.47 28.48
N LYS A 415 -4.28 0.96 29.68
CA LYS A 415 -4.97 1.75 30.71
C LYS A 415 -4.12 2.94 31.18
N ILE A 416 -2.79 2.75 31.28
CA ILE A 416 -1.87 3.83 31.67
C ILE A 416 -1.64 4.79 30.50
N ILE A 417 -1.47 4.26 29.29
CA ILE A 417 -1.24 5.09 28.08
C ILE A 417 -2.40 6.02 27.80
N ASN A 418 -3.63 5.63 28.14
CA ASN A 418 -4.80 6.50 27.98
C ASN A 418 -4.75 7.78 28.81
N ILE A 419 -3.91 7.85 29.85
CA ILE A 419 -3.66 9.09 30.63
C ILE A 419 -2.96 10.14 29.77
N PHE A 420 -2.10 9.70 28.82
CA PHE A 420 -1.34 10.58 27.94
C PHE A 420 -2.10 11.01 26.68
N LYS A 421 -3.34 10.52 26.50
CA LYS A 421 -4.24 10.97 25.44
C LYS A 421 -5.00 12.20 25.93
N ILE A 422 -4.31 13.34 25.96
CA ILE A 422 -4.93 14.66 26.10
C ILE A 422 -5.11 15.26 24.72
#